data_700b8d8bddbdb29f907dccac3e7cc73a
#
_entry.id   700b8d8bddbdb29f907dccac3e7cc73a
#
_cell.length_a   1.000
_cell.length_b   1.000
_cell.length_c   1.000
_cell.angle_alpha   90.00
_cell.angle_beta   90.00
_cell.angle_gamma   90.00
#
_symmetry.space_group_name_H-M   'P 1'
#
loop_
_entity.id
_entity.type
_entity.pdbx_description
1 polymer ?
#
loop_
_entity_poly.entity_id
_entity_poly.type
_entity_poly.pdbx_seq_one_letter_code
_entity_poly.pdbx_strand_id
1 'polypeptide(L)'
;MIKKIEKSTIELAEKLATLEKSLFETAWDSVVINNKINIGEFVYWVFEQDNQIVGYLAIQKTFFDIHILGIGVLESHRNNSIAKKLTQELISYFEVSDFNKILLEVRQSNDIAMSLYKSFGFKQYGVRKNYYANEDANLFHLEKIYV
;
A
#
# COMPACT_ATOMS: atom_id res chain seq x y z
N MET A 1 9.92 12.94 -4.46
CA MET A 1 10.77 12.37 -3.39
C MET A 1 9.94 11.47 -2.49
N ILE A 2 10.46 10.29 -2.17
CA ILE A 2 9.76 9.32 -1.33
C ILE A 2 10.23 9.42 0.11
N LYS A 3 9.29 9.42 1.04
CA LYS A 3 9.55 9.36 2.48
C LYS A 3 8.86 8.17 3.09
N LYS A 4 9.59 7.45 3.95
CA LYS A 4 9.01 6.37 4.77
C LYS A 4 8.52 6.97 6.09
N ILE A 5 7.25 6.71 6.43
CA ILE A 5 6.63 7.24 7.64
C ILE A 5 6.42 6.11 8.64
N GLU A 6 7.16 6.18 9.75
CA GLU A 6 7.08 5.24 10.86
C GLU A 6 6.66 5.92 12.17
N LYS A 7 6.53 7.24 12.15
CA LYS A 7 5.99 8.05 13.25
C LYS A 7 5.06 9.10 12.66
N SER A 8 4.01 9.43 13.35
CA SER A 8 2.99 10.33 12.84
C SER A 8 2.55 11.35 13.89
N THR A 9 2.11 12.50 13.40
CA THR A 9 1.33 13.47 14.15
C THR A 9 -0.09 13.43 13.62
N ILE A 10 -1.05 13.95 14.39
CA ILE A 10 -2.44 13.98 13.92
C ILE A 10 -2.57 14.83 12.64
N GLU A 11 -1.78 15.87 12.51
CA GLU A 11 -1.75 16.72 11.31
C GLU A 11 -1.33 15.92 10.07
N LEU A 12 -0.27 15.12 10.17
CA LEU A 12 0.17 14.25 9.08
C LEU A 12 -0.89 13.20 8.77
N ALA A 13 -1.46 12.58 9.79
CA ALA A 13 -2.50 11.56 9.62
C ALA A 13 -3.75 12.11 8.94
N GLU A 14 -4.11 13.37 9.20
CA GLU A 14 -5.20 14.03 8.51
C GLU A 14 -4.91 14.21 7.02
N LYS A 15 -3.68 14.56 6.66
CA LYS A 15 -3.26 14.66 5.25
C LYS A 15 -3.35 13.30 4.55
N LEU A 16 -2.91 12.23 5.21
CA LEU A 16 -3.00 10.88 4.68
C LEU A 16 -4.46 10.44 4.52
N ALA A 17 -5.29 10.68 5.52
CA ALA A 17 -6.71 10.34 5.46
C ALA A 17 -7.43 11.09 4.33
N THR A 18 -7.12 12.37 4.14
CA THR A 18 -7.68 13.18 3.06
C THR A 18 -7.30 12.62 1.70
N LEU A 19 -6.04 12.25 1.52
CA LEU A 19 -5.58 11.64 0.27
C LEU A 19 -6.30 10.31 0.00
N GLU A 20 -6.37 9.43 0.99
CA GLU A 20 -7.04 8.14 0.84
C GLU A 20 -8.52 8.30 0.47
N LYS A 21 -9.22 9.23 1.13
CA LYS A 21 -10.64 9.51 0.85
C LYS A 21 -10.87 10.04 -0.56
N SER A 22 -9.91 10.78 -1.11
CA SER A 22 -10.02 11.29 -2.48
C SER A 22 -9.86 10.19 -3.52
N LEU A 23 -9.29 9.05 -3.16
CA LEU A 23 -8.95 7.95 -4.07
C LEU A 23 -9.82 6.71 -3.88
N PHE A 24 -10.34 6.46 -2.69
CA PHE A 24 -11.07 5.23 -2.35
C PHE A 24 -12.31 5.54 -1.52
N GLU A 25 -13.36 4.74 -1.72
CA GLU A 25 -14.62 4.87 -0.98
C GLU A 25 -14.42 4.54 0.51
N THR A 26 -13.60 3.53 0.80
CA THR A 26 -13.29 3.13 2.16
C THR A 26 -11.88 3.59 2.49
N ALA A 27 -11.77 4.48 3.45
CA ALA A 27 -10.50 5.01 3.90
C ALA A 27 -10.44 4.96 5.41
N TRP A 28 -9.23 4.87 5.94
CA TRP A 28 -9.02 4.88 7.37
C TRP A 28 -9.24 6.30 7.93
N ASP A 29 -9.80 6.34 9.12
CA ASP A 29 -9.93 7.57 9.91
C ASP A 29 -8.53 8.05 10.33
N SER A 30 -8.34 9.38 10.39
CA SER A 30 -7.05 9.97 10.76
C SER A 30 -6.56 9.56 12.15
N VAL A 31 -7.47 9.39 13.10
CA VAL A 31 -7.10 8.94 14.47
C VAL A 31 -6.57 7.52 14.42
N VAL A 32 -7.20 6.64 13.65
CA VAL A 32 -6.76 5.26 13.48
C VAL A 32 -5.39 5.23 12.81
N ILE A 33 -5.21 5.97 11.72
CA ILE A 33 -3.92 6.04 11.01
C ILE A 33 -2.81 6.49 11.97
N ASN A 34 -3.05 7.57 12.69
CA ASN A 34 -2.07 8.12 13.64
C ASN A 34 -1.68 7.10 14.71
N ASN A 35 -2.66 6.46 15.31
CA ASN A 35 -2.42 5.47 16.37
C ASN A 35 -1.68 4.24 15.81
N LYS A 36 -2.09 3.73 14.67
CA LYS A 36 -1.50 2.53 14.08
C LYS A 36 -0.06 2.74 13.61
N ILE A 37 0.25 3.92 13.07
CA ILE A 37 1.63 4.25 12.73
C ILE A 37 2.47 4.31 14.02
N ASN A 38 1.99 5.00 15.04
CA ASN A 38 2.77 5.23 16.26
C ASN A 38 2.98 3.99 17.11
N ILE A 39 2.09 2.99 17.03
CA ILE A 39 2.33 1.69 17.68
C ILE A 39 3.12 0.71 16.80
N GLY A 40 3.51 1.13 15.60
CA GLY A 40 4.34 0.33 14.72
C GLY A 40 3.62 -0.70 13.87
N GLU A 41 2.28 -0.68 13.80
CA GLU A 41 1.52 -1.59 12.95
C GLU A 41 1.45 -1.16 11.50
N PHE A 42 1.28 0.15 11.25
CA PHE A 42 1.22 0.71 9.91
C PHE A 42 2.53 1.41 9.56
N VAL A 43 2.95 1.23 8.30
CA VAL A 43 4.03 2.01 7.69
C VAL A 43 3.50 2.57 6.38
N TYR A 44 3.78 3.84 6.14
CA TYR A 44 3.44 4.52 4.90
C TYR A 44 4.72 4.90 4.16
N TRP A 45 4.70 4.74 2.84
CA TRP A 45 5.63 5.43 1.96
C TRP A 45 4.83 6.46 1.20
N VAL A 46 5.29 7.71 1.21
CA VAL A 46 4.61 8.79 0.51
C VAL A 46 5.52 9.38 -0.54
N PHE A 47 4.93 9.79 -1.66
CA PHE A 47 5.63 10.53 -2.69
C PHE A 47 5.23 11.99 -2.58
N GLU A 48 6.21 12.86 -2.31
CA GLU A 48 6.01 14.30 -2.21
C GLU A 48 6.51 15.01 -3.46
N GLN A 49 5.74 15.96 -3.92
CA GLN A 49 6.08 16.84 -5.01
C GLN A 49 5.51 18.23 -4.71
N ASP A 50 6.35 19.25 -4.80
CA ASP A 50 5.96 20.64 -4.53
C ASP A 50 5.29 20.81 -3.15
N ASN A 51 5.88 20.16 -2.12
CA ASN A 51 5.40 20.17 -0.74
C ASN A 51 4.00 19.54 -0.55
N GLN A 52 3.56 18.75 -1.51
CA GLN A 52 2.29 18.04 -1.46
C GLN A 52 2.51 16.54 -1.55
N ILE A 53 1.75 15.77 -0.77
CA ILE A 53 1.72 14.31 -0.90
C ILE A 53 0.80 13.97 -2.06
N VAL A 54 1.36 13.39 -3.12
CA VAL A 54 0.62 13.08 -4.35
C VAL A 54 0.42 11.58 -4.56
N GLY A 55 1.06 10.75 -3.76
CA GLY A 55 0.92 9.30 -3.81
C GLY A 55 1.32 8.66 -2.50
N TYR A 56 0.83 7.44 -2.27
CA TYR A 56 1.15 6.69 -1.06
C TYR A 56 1.09 5.19 -1.31
N LEU A 57 1.78 4.46 -0.46
CA LEU A 57 1.64 3.02 -0.28
C LEU A 57 1.61 2.77 1.22
N ALA A 58 0.58 2.07 1.70
CA ALA A 58 0.41 1.76 3.11
C ALA A 58 0.44 0.27 3.35
N ILE A 59 1.12 -0.16 4.41
CA ILE A 59 1.16 -1.55 4.83
C ILE A 59 0.77 -1.69 6.28
N GLN A 60 0.30 -2.89 6.61
CA GLN A 60 0.17 -3.36 7.99
C GLN A 60 1.17 -4.48 8.21
N LYS A 61 1.93 -4.38 9.29
CA LYS A 61 2.83 -5.45 9.71
C LYS A 61 2.07 -6.38 10.65
N THR A 62 2.09 -7.67 10.33
CA THR A 62 1.62 -8.71 11.24
C THR A 62 2.85 -9.44 11.79
N PHE A 63 2.67 -10.51 12.54
CA PHE A 63 3.80 -11.21 13.15
C PHE A 63 4.76 -11.79 12.11
N PHE A 64 4.23 -12.37 11.04
CA PHE A 64 5.04 -13.06 10.02
C PHE A 64 5.03 -12.37 8.66
N ASP A 65 4.04 -11.54 8.38
CA ASP A 65 3.76 -11.06 7.04
C ASP A 65 3.56 -9.55 6.98
N ILE A 66 3.72 -9.01 5.77
CA ILE A 66 3.33 -7.64 5.43
C ILE A 66 2.04 -7.74 4.63
N HIS A 67 1.06 -6.91 4.97
CA HIS A 67 -0.18 -6.79 4.23
C HIS A 67 -0.27 -5.40 3.61
N ILE A 68 -0.34 -5.32 2.29
CA ILE A 68 -0.56 -4.03 1.61
C ILE A 68 -2.01 -3.61 1.85
N LEU A 69 -2.19 -2.46 2.49
CA LEU A 69 -3.51 -1.88 2.76
C LEU A 69 -4.03 -1.11 1.56
N GLY A 70 -3.13 -0.45 0.84
CA GLY A 70 -3.50 0.32 -0.33
C GLY A 70 -2.31 0.99 -0.98
N ILE A 71 -2.49 1.34 -2.24
CA ILE A 71 -1.57 2.15 -3.01
C ILE A 71 -2.41 3.07 -3.88
N GLY A 72 -2.05 4.34 -3.93
CA GLY A 72 -2.79 5.32 -4.70
C GLY A 72 -1.94 6.51 -5.10
N VAL A 73 -2.27 7.08 -6.25
CA VAL A 73 -1.61 8.26 -6.81
C VAL A 73 -2.70 9.20 -7.33
N LEU A 74 -2.59 10.48 -7.03
CA LEU A 74 -3.51 11.48 -7.55
C LEU A 74 -3.55 11.40 -9.07
N GLU A 75 -4.76 11.54 -9.65
CA GLU A 75 -4.97 11.40 -11.09
C GLU A 75 -4.03 12.29 -11.90
N SER A 76 -3.84 13.52 -11.46
CA SER A 76 -2.95 14.50 -12.11
C SER A 76 -1.48 14.07 -12.17
N HIS A 77 -1.08 13.11 -11.36
CA HIS A 77 0.30 12.65 -11.22
C HIS A 77 0.49 11.20 -11.68
N ARG A 78 -0.53 10.58 -12.25
CA ARG A 78 -0.45 9.22 -12.79
C ARG A 78 0.40 9.20 -14.06
N ASN A 79 0.85 7.99 -14.45
CA ASN A 79 1.74 7.76 -15.60
C ASN A 79 3.16 8.34 -15.44
N ASN A 80 3.55 8.67 -14.22
CA ASN A 80 4.90 9.16 -13.87
C ASN A 80 5.70 8.12 -13.07
N SER A 81 5.30 6.86 -13.13
CA SER A 81 5.95 5.74 -12.43
C SER A 81 6.00 5.88 -10.90
N ILE A 82 5.14 6.71 -10.32
CA ILE A 82 5.12 6.92 -8.86
C ILE A 82 4.73 5.64 -8.12
N ALA A 83 3.68 4.95 -8.56
CA ALA A 83 3.25 3.69 -7.97
C ALA A 83 4.36 2.63 -8.04
N LYS A 84 5.07 2.57 -9.17
CA LYS A 84 6.19 1.66 -9.35
C LYS A 84 7.33 1.97 -8.37
N LYS A 85 7.66 3.26 -8.20
CA LYS A 85 8.70 3.70 -7.27
C LYS A 85 8.34 3.39 -5.83
N LEU A 86 7.09 3.62 -5.44
CA LEU A 86 6.59 3.28 -4.10
C LEU A 86 6.65 1.77 -3.86
N THR A 87 6.25 0.97 -4.83
CA THR A 87 6.30 -0.49 -4.72
C THR A 87 7.74 -0.97 -4.59
N GLN A 88 8.67 -0.37 -5.34
CA GLN A 88 10.10 -0.71 -5.23
C GLN A 88 10.64 -0.46 -3.82
N GLU A 89 10.22 0.63 -3.19
CA GLU A 89 10.60 0.92 -1.79
C GLU A 89 10.10 -0.15 -0.83
N LEU A 90 8.88 -0.61 -1.02
CA LEU A 90 8.34 -1.71 -0.22
C LEU A 90 9.13 -3.00 -0.44
N ILE A 91 9.44 -3.33 -1.69
CA ILE A 91 10.21 -4.54 -1.99
C ILE A 91 11.58 -4.50 -1.31
N SER A 92 12.27 -3.35 -1.38
CA SER A 92 13.57 -3.18 -0.73
C SER A 92 13.46 -3.34 0.79
N TYR A 93 12.43 -2.79 1.39
CA TYR A 93 12.14 -2.95 2.82
C TYR A 93 11.90 -4.43 3.17
N PHE A 94 11.11 -5.11 2.35
CA PHE A 94 10.78 -6.52 2.56
C PHE A 94 12.02 -7.42 2.47
N GLU A 95 12.89 -7.19 1.48
CA GLU A 95 14.07 -8.01 1.24
C GLU A 95 15.02 -8.08 2.43
N VAL A 96 15.15 -6.98 3.17
CA VAL A 96 16.03 -6.92 4.36
C VAL A 96 15.30 -7.21 5.67
N SER A 97 14.00 -7.45 5.63
CA SER A 97 13.17 -7.74 6.80
C SER A 97 13.16 -9.24 7.11
N ASP A 98 12.60 -9.58 8.28
CA ASP A 98 12.36 -10.97 8.68
C ASP A 98 10.97 -11.47 8.28
N PHE A 99 10.19 -10.67 7.57
CA PHE A 99 8.87 -11.08 7.11
C PHE A 99 8.96 -12.16 6.04
N ASN A 100 7.98 -13.07 6.03
CA ASN A 100 7.97 -14.21 5.12
C ASN A 100 7.39 -13.86 3.75
N LYS A 101 6.36 -13.04 3.73
CA LYS A 101 5.67 -12.69 2.47
C LYS A 101 4.93 -11.37 2.57
N ILE A 102 4.58 -10.84 1.41
CA ILE A 102 3.69 -9.69 1.25
C ILE A 102 2.38 -10.21 0.68
N LEU A 103 1.26 -9.80 1.26
CA LEU A 103 -0.08 -10.19 0.86
C LEU A 103 -0.87 -8.96 0.45
N LEU A 104 -1.77 -9.12 -0.50
CA LEU A 104 -2.71 -8.06 -0.89
C LEU A 104 -3.98 -8.62 -1.50
N GLU A 105 -5.05 -7.85 -1.43
CA GLU A 105 -6.30 -8.06 -2.16
C GLU A 105 -6.42 -6.97 -3.24
N VAL A 106 -6.88 -7.35 -4.42
CA VAL A 106 -7.08 -6.41 -5.52
C VAL A 106 -8.38 -6.76 -6.25
N ARG A 107 -9.13 -5.73 -6.66
CA ARG A 107 -10.35 -5.95 -7.45
C ARG A 107 -10.02 -6.68 -8.74
N GLN A 108 -10.86 -7.65 -9.11
CA GLN A 108 -10.66 -8.41 -10.33
C GLN A 108 -10.65 -7.52 -11.58
N SER A 109 -11.35 -6.40 -11.54
CA SER A 109 -11.37 -5.43 -12.63
C SER A 109 -10.16 -4.51 -12.70
N ASN A 110 -9.30 -4.51 -11.68
CA ASN A 110 -8.17 -3.59 -11.60
C ASN A 110 -6.92 -4.15 -12.31
N ASP A 111 -6.97 -4.16 -13.64
CA ASP A 111 -5.88 -4.70 -14.47
C ASP A 111 -4.58 -3.93 -14.30
N ILE A 112 -4.66 -2.62 -14.10
CA ILE A 112 -3.47 -1.77 -13.93
C ILE A 112 -2.70 -2.18 -12.66
N ALA A 113 -3.39 -2.32 -11.54
CA ALA A 113 -2.76 -2.74 -10.29
C ALA A 113 -2.21 -4.15 -10.39
N MET A 114 -2.97 -5.09 -10.99
CA MET A 114 -2.50 -6.46 -11.15
C MET A 114 -1.25 -6.54 -12.02
N SER A 115 -1.19 -5.74 -13.10
CA SER A 115 0.02 -5.68 -13.94
C SER A 115 1.21 -5.16 -13.17
N LEU A 116 1.01 -4.14 -12.34
CA LEU A 116 2.06 -3.59 -11.49
C LEU A 116 2.62 -4.67 -10.55
N TYR A 117 1.73 -5.35 -9.81
CA TYR A 117 2.16 -6.37 -8.86
C TYR A 117 2.85 -7.55 -9.54
N LYS A 118 2.31 -8.02 -10.67
CA LYS A 118 2.94 -9.11 -11.45
C LYS A 118 4.34 -8.72 -11.92
N SER A 119 4.55 -7.46 -12.29
CA SER A 119 5.86 -6.98 -12.73
C SER A 119 6.93 -7.07 -11.63
N PHE A 120 6.53 -7.09 -10.36
CA PHE A 120 7.42 -7.27 -9.22
C PHE A 120 7.51 -8.72 -8.73
N GLY A 121 6.87 -9.64 -9.44
CA GLY A 121 6.94 -11.07 -9.10
C GLY A 121 5.80 -11.58 -8.22
N PHE A 122 4.82 -10.74 -7.91
CA PHE A 122 3.64 -11.20 -7.18
C PHE A 122 2.85 -12.20 -8.00
N LYS A 123 2.30 -13.20 -7.33
CA LYS A 123 1.50 -14.27 -7.94
C LYS A 123 0.12 -14.34 -7.30
N GLN A 124 -0.89 -14.60 -8.12
CA GLN A 124 -2.22 -14.85 -7.60
C GLN A 124 -2.27 -16.25 -6.99
N TYR A 125 -2.80 -16.35 -5.77
CA TYR A 125 -2.93 -17.63 -5.08
C TYR A 125 -4.37 -17.98 -4.74
N GLY A 126 -5.32 -17.09 -4.99
CA GLY A 126 -6.72 -17.35 -4.67
C GLY A 126 -7.64 -16.22 -5.06
N VAL A 127 -8.90 -16.40 -4.71
CA VAL A 127 -9.97 -15.41 -4.88
C VAL A 127 -10.76 -15.36 -3.59
N ARG A 128 -11.07 -14.16 -3.13
CA ARG A 128 -11.98 -13.95 -2.00
C ARG A 128 -13.29 -13.38 -2.53
N LYS A 129 -14.34 -14.21 -2.49
CA LYS A 129 -15.64 -13.83 -3.03
C LYS A 129 -16.29 -12.73 -2.20
N ASN A 130 -16.93 -11.78 -2.89
CA ASN A 130 -17.68 -10.70 -2.27
C ASN A 130 -16.87 -9.87 -1.28
N TYR A 131 -15.56 -9.77 -1.50
CA TYR A 131 -14.68 -8.95 -0.64
C TYR A 131 -15.04 -7.48 -0.76
N TYR A 132 -15.25 -7.01 -1.99
CA TYR A 132 -15.75 -5.68 -2.30
C TYR A 132 -17.27 -5.73 -2.47
N ALA A 133 -17.95 -4.60 -2.31
CA ALA A 133 -19.41 -4.53 -2.34
C ALA A 133 -20.05 -5.18 -3.58
N ASN A 134 -19.40 -5.06 -4.74
CA ASN A 134 -19.93 -5.54 -6.01
C ASN A 134 -18.95 -6.43 -6.79
N GLU A 135 -17.92 -6.91 -6.13
CA GLU A 135 -16.83 -7.56 -6.86
C GLU A 135 -16.00 -8.45 -5.94
N ASP A 136 -15.50 -9.55 -6.51
CA ASP A 136 -14.54 -10.41 -5.82
C ASP A 136 -13.15 -9.78 -5.83
N ALA A 137 -12.32 -10.21 -4.90
CA ALA A 137 -10.91 -9.84 -4.85
C ALA A 137 -10.05 -10.99 -5.35
N ASN A 138 -9.06 -10.66 -6.17
CA ASN A 138 -7.96 -11.57 -6.43
C ASN A 138 -6.93 -11.40 -5.30
N LEU A 139 -6.43 -12.53 -4.82
CA LEU A 139 -5.44 -12.57 -3.73
C LEU A 139 -4.07 -12.80 -4.34
N PHE A 140 -3.16 -11.87 -4.07
CA PHE A 140 -1.78 -11.94 -4.56
C PHE A 140 -0.81 -12.00 -3.39
N HIS A 141 0.32 -12.67 -3.61
CA HIS A 141 1.41 -12.68 -2.65
C HIS A 141 2.78 -12.63 -3.35
N LEU A 142 3.75 -12.14 -2.61
CA LEU A 142 5.16 -12.25 -2.94
C LEU A 142 5.84 -12.95 -1.78
N GLU A 143 6.42 -14.12 -2.03
CA GLU A 143 7.15 -14.89 -1.03
C GLU A 143 8.63 -14.60 -1.10
N LYS A 144 9.28 -14.61 0.06
CA LYS A 144 10.72 -14.48 0.12
C LYS A 144 11.37 -15.76 -0.41
N ILE A 145 12.38 -15.60 -1.26
CA ILE A 145 13.15 -16.73 -1.78
C ILE A 145 14.33 -16.95 -0.84
N TYR A 146 14.39 -18.13 -0.23
CA TYR A 146 15.53 -18.56 0.58
C TYR A 146 16.44 -19.42 -0.29
N VAL A 147 17.68 -19.02 -0.37
CA VAL A 147 18.69 -19.73 -1.18
C VAL A 147 19.62 -20.50 -0.26
#